data_9493a3ea18f5bcd80a9541f2ce916b20
#
_entry.id   9493a3ea18f5bcd80a9541f2ce916b20
#
_cell.length_a   1.000
_cell.length_b   1.000
_cell.length_c   1.000
_cell.angle_alpha   90.00
_cell.angle_beta   90.00
_cell.angle_gamma   90.00
#
_symmetry.space_group_name_H-M   'P 1'
#
loop_
_entity.id
_entity.type
_entity.pdbx_description
1 polymer ?
#
loop_
_entity_poly.entity_id
_entity_poly.type
_entity_poly.pdbx_seq_one_letter_code
_entity_poly.pdbx_strand_id
1 'polypeptide(L)'
;EKSLFAMLSTGVTTCLPTVITGSEDWQIKCFHALEAGRNASKLAQEMIPGYHLEGPFLNPEEGFCGCHPTKWMRPATWDHFERLQEAAGGRITLITVAPEIKGVLDLIPKWVEKGIAVAIGHCNPDRDTLLRAADAGVTLSTHLGNGIAQILPKKDNPILGQLAEDRFSASFIADGVHQQPHVLGVYLRAKQSSRTILVTDGTSGSVALPGRYSLGQVDIERQQENIVYIPGTKMLAGSATTLSECVANVVDWYGAPFDEVILWASEQPRRLIGLPESLLI
;
A
#
# COMPACT_ATOMS: atom_id res chain seq x y z
N GLU A 1 18.99 -5.27 7.23
CA GLU A 1 19.62 -3.98 7.59
C GLU A 1 19.98 -3.13 6.37
N LYS A 2 20.60 -3.67 5.29
CA LYS A 2 20.98 -2.86 4.10
C LYS A 2 19.82 -2.03 3.55
N SER A 3 18.64 -2.63 3.41
CA SER A 3 17.44 -1.91 2.92
C SER A 3 17.01 -0.79 3.87
N LEU A 4 17.11 -1.01 5.19
CA LEU A 4 16.77 0.01 6.20
C LEU A 4 17.76 1.18 6.16
N PHE A 5 19.06 0.91 6.01
CA PHE A 5 20.05 1.98 5.81
C PHE A 5 19.79 2.76 4.52
N ALA A 6 19.42 2.10 3.44
CA ALA A 6 19.04 2.78 2.20
C ALA A 6 17.81 3.68 2.39
N MET A 7 16.79 3.20 3.13
CA MET A 7 15.61 4.01 3.48
C MET A 7 15.99 5.21 4.37
N LEU A 8 16.80 5.01 5.40
CA LEU A 8 17.28 6.10 6.26
C LEU A 8 18.04 7.16 5.46
N SER A 9 18.88 6.75 4.51
CA SER A 9 19.63 7.70 3.67
C SER A 9 18.73 8.57 2.79
N THR A 10 17.47 8.20 2.60
CA THR A 10 16.43 8.95 1.87
C THR A 10 15.40 9.60 2.79
N GLY A 11 15.67 9.64 4.11
CA GLY A 11 14.82 10.29 5.11
C GLY A 11 13.67 9.44 5.68
N VAL A 12 13.56 8.17 5.31
CA VAL A 12 12.52 7.26 5.85
C VAL A 12 12.96 6.69 7.19
N THR A 13 12.27 7.03 8.26
CA THR A 13 12.56 6.58 9.62
C THR A 13 11.62 5.48 10.12
N THR A 14 10.51 5.27 9.44
CA THR A 14 9.51 4.25 9.80
C THR A 14 8.93 3.64 8.52
N CYS A 15 8.78 2.33 8.48
CA CYS A 15 8.18 1.64 7.35
C CYS A 15 7.37 0.41 7.80
N LEU A 16 6.41 0.01 7.00
CA LEU A 16 5.71 -1.26 7.11
C LEU A 16 6.16 -2.17 5.95
N PRO A 17 7.07 -3.11 6.17
CA PRO A 17 7.36 -4.12 5.15
C PRO A 17 6.08 -4.82 4.71
N THR A 18 5.86 -4.85 3.38
CA THR A 18 4.63 -5.38 2.79
C THR A 18 4.84 -6.79 2.30
N VAL A 19 3.96 -7.70 2.74
CA VAL A 19 3.87 -9.06 2.20
C VAL A 19 2.67 -9.11 1.25
N ILE A 20 2.98 -9.25 -0.05
CA ILE A 20 1.97 -9.29 -1.11
C ILE A 20 1.30 -10.68 -1.24
N THR A 21 0.30 -10.77 -2.12
CA THR A 21 -0.36 -12.04 -2.49
C THR A 21 0.64 -13.11 -2.89
N GLY A 22 0.52 -14.28 -2.28
CA GLY A 22 1.32 -15.47 -2.56
C GLY A 22 0.64 -16.73 -2.04
N SER A 23 1.32 -17.89 -2.13
CA SER A 23 0.84 -19.06 -1.41
C SER A 23 0.92 -18.80 0.10
N GLU A 24 0.01 -19.39 0.86
CA GLU A 24 -0.02 -19.24 2.32
C GLU A 24 1.33 -19.63 2.95
N ASP A 25 1.89 -20.75 2.55
CA ASP A 25 3.22 -21.21 3.02
C ASP A 25 4.33 -20.19 2.71
N TRP A 26 4.24 -19.52 1.56
CA TRP A 26 5.24 -18.51 1.19
C TRP A 26 5.05 -17.24 2.04
N GLN A 27 3.80 -16.78 2.26
CA GLN A 27 3.52 -15.62 3.11
C GLN A 27 3.97 -15.86 4.56
N ILE A 28 3.70 -17.06 5.11
CA ILE A 28 4.17 -17.48 6.44
C ILE A 28 5.71 -17.42 6.52
N LYS A 29 6.41 -17.98 5.51
CA LYS A 29 7.88 -17.91 5.44
C LYS A 29 8.40 -16.47 5.39
N CYS A 30 7.72 -15.59 4.65
CA CYS A 30 8.08 -14.17 4.60
C CYS A 30 7.94 -13.50 5.98
N PHE A 31 6.82 -13.71 6.67
CA PHE A 31 6.64 -13.16 8.01
C PHE A 31 7.64 -13.70 9.02
N HIS A 32 7.92 -15.01 9.02
CA HIS A 32 8.97 -15.57 9.87
C HIS A 32 10.36 -14.95 9.57
N ALA A 33 10.69 -14.72 8.30
CA ALA A 33 11.96 -14.08 7.92
C ALA A 33 12.02 -12.61 8.37
N LEU A 34 10.91 -11.87 8.24
CA LEU A 34 10.78 -10.49 8.72
C LEU A 34 10.92 -10.42 10.25
N GLU A 35 10.25 -11.31 10.99
CA GLU A 35 10.36 -11.40 12.45
C GLU A 35 11.79 -11.75 12.88
N ALA A 36 12.42 -12.73 12.25
CA ALA A 36 13.81 -13.09 12.55
C ALA A 36 14.76 -11.90 12.28
N GLY A 37 14.60 -11.20 11.15
CA GLY A 37 15.39 -10.02 10.81
C GLY A 37 15.16 -8.85 11.78
N ARG A 38 13.90 -8.61 12.17
CA ARG A 38 13.54 -7.58 13.14
C ARG A 38 14.13 -7.88 14.51
N ASN A 39 14.04 -9.11 15.00
CA ASN A 39 14.55 -9.52 16.30
C ASN A 39 16.09 -9.47 16.37
N ALA A 40 16.78 -9.64 15.26
CA ALA A 40 18.23 -9.59 15.16
C ALA A 40 18.82 -8.16 15.07
N SER A 41 18.00 -7.12 14.89
CA SER A 41 18.46 -5.75 14.63
C SER A 41 17.66 -4.72 15.42
N LYS A 42 18.35 -3.96 16.29
CA LYS A 42 17.74 -2.84 17.01
C LYS A 42 17.18 -1.78 16.05
N LEU A 43 17.90 -1.49 14.96
CA LEU A 43 17.43 -0.58 13.93
C LEU A 43 16.10 -1.06 13.32
N ALA A 44 15.99 -2.37 13.03
CA ALA A 44 14.75 -2.93 12.48
C ALA A 44 13.61 -2.86 13.51
N GLN A 45 13.89 -3.06 14.81
CA GLN A 45 12.88 -2.91 15.86
C GLN A 45 12.33 -1.49 15.97
N GLU A 46 13.17 -0.49 15.75
CA GLU A 46 12.80 0.93 15.80
C GLU A 46 12.07 1.38 14.53
N MET A 47 12.55 0.94 13.36
CA MET A 47 11.99 1.37 12.06
C MET A 47 10.75 0.59 11.62
N ILE A 48 10.56 -0.65 12.12
CA ILE A 48 9.46 -1.53 11.69
C ILE A 48 8.50 -1.74 12.87
N PRO A 49 7.50 -0.89 13.05
CA PRO A 49 6.51 -1.03 14.12
C PRO A 49 5.54 -2.20 13.87
N GLY A 50 5.35 -2.58 12.61
CA GLY A 50 4.46 -3.64 12.17
C GLY A 50 4.64 -3.98 10.70
N TYR A 51 3.71 -4.75 10.16
CA TYR A 51 3.72 -5.21 8.78
C TYR A 51 2.42 -4.84 8.06
N HIS A 52 2.52 -4.69 6.75
CA HIS A 52 1.38 -4.56 5.86
C HIS A 52 1.16 -5.91 5.14
N LEU A 53 -0.05 -6.44 5.23
CA LEU A 53 -0.51 -7.58 4.43
C LEU A 53 -1.33 -7.05 3.25
N GLU A 54 -0.84 -7.21 2.02
CA GLU A 54 -1.54 -6.81 0.81
C GLU A 54 -2.03 -8.05 0.04
N GLY A 55 -3.28 -8.35 0.22
CA GLY A 55 -3.88 -9.61 -0.23
C GLY A 55 -3.57 -10.78 0.74
N PRO A 56 -4.03 -12.00 0.39
CA PRO A 56 -4.54 -12.49 -0.90
C PRO A 56 -6.05 -12.24 -1.15
N PHE A 57 -6.72 -11.45 -0.36
CA PHE A 57 -8.16 -11.19 -0.44
C PHE A 57 -8.46 -10.02 -1.38
N LEU A 58 -7.91 -10.09 -2.61
CA LEU A 58 -7.99 -9.07 -3.65
C LEU A 58 -8.82 -9.55 -4.83
N ASN A 59 -9.21 -8.62 -5.71
CA ASN A 59 -10.00 -8.92 -6.90
C ASN A 59 -9.12 -9.57 -7.98
N PRO A 60 -9.41 -10.82 -8.42
CA PRO A 60 -8.61 -11.52 -9.42
C PRO A 60 -8.90 -11.09 -10.87
N GLU A 61 -9.87 -10.22 -11.10
CA GLU A 61 -10.23 -9.78 -12.46
C GLU A 61 -9.09 -9.00 -13.09
N GLU A 62 -8.97 -9.14 -14.42
CA GLU A 62 -7.98 -8.41 -15.20
C GLU A 62 -8.13 -6.88 -15.02
N GLY A 63 -7.00 -6.21 -14.81
CA GLY A 63 -6.94 -4.79 -14.51
C GLY A 63 -6.98 -4.47 -13.01
N PHE A 64 -7.67 -5.27 -12.18
CA PHE A 64 -7.73 -5.02 -10.72
C PHE A 64 -6.65 -5.80 -9.96
N CYS A 65 -6.27 -6.97 -10.40
CA CYS A 65 -5.24 -7.78 -9.76
C CYS A 65 -3.85 -7.12 -9.74
N GLY A 66 -3.57 -6.14 -10.62
CA GLY A 66 -2.23 -5.55 -10.73
C GLY A 66 -1.17 -6.62 -11.02
N CYS A 67 -0.01 -6.53 -10.36
CA CYS A 67 1.05 -7.53 -10.46
C CYS A 67 0.88 -8.74 -9.51
N HIS A 68 -0.19 -8.79 -8.72
CA HIS A 68 -0.43 -9.88 -7.78
C HIS A 68 -0.82 -11.17 -8.51
N PRO A 69 -0.25 -12.34 -8.12
CA PRO A 69 -0.53 -13.62 -8.77
C PRO A 69 -1.97 -14.09 -8.48
N THR A 70 -2.87 -14.01 -9.46
CA THR A 70 -4.29 -14.33 -9.32
C THR A 70 -4.57 -15.76 -8.84
N LYS A 71 -3.67 -16.71 -9.16
CA LYS A 71 -3.77 -18.11 -8.70
C LYS A 71 -3.80 -18.27 -7.16
N TRP A 72 -3.34 -17.25 -6.42
CA TRP A 72 -3.31 -17.26 -4.96
C TRP A 72 -4.39 -16.37 -4.33
N MET A 73 -5.12 -15.60 -5.13
CA MET A 73 -6.24 -14.81 -4.64
C MET A 73 -7.40 -15.73 -4.23
N ARG A 74 -8.10 -15.38 -3.16
CA ARG A 74 -9.11 -16.24 -2.56
C ARG A 74 -10.10 -15.47 -1.69
N PRO A 75 -11.27 -16.06 -1.37
CA PRO A 75 -12.16 -15.55 -0.33
C PRO A 75 -11.45 -15.39 1.00
N ALA A 76 -11.87 -14.39 1.78
CA ALA A 76 -11.31 -14.13 3.09
C ALA A 76 -11.91 -15.09 4.13
N THR A 77 -11.04 -15.66 4.97
CA THR A 77 -11.43 -16.44 6.15
C THR A 77 -10.61 -16.01 7.34
N TRP A 78 -11.21 -16.06 8.54
CA TRP A 78 -10.51 -15.70 9.76
C TRP A 78 -9.30 -16.61 10.02
N ASP A 79 -9.48 -17.92 9.87
CA ASP A 79 -8.42 -18.91 10.10
C ASP A 79 -7.18 -18.69 9.22
N HIS A 80 -7.38 -18.26 7.95
CA HIS A 80 -6.24 -17.94 7.08
C HIS A 80 -5.51 -16.69 7.60
N PHE A 81 -6.26 -15.63 7.90
CA PHE A 81 -5.66 -14.40 8.44
C PHE A 81 -4.94 -14.67 9.78
N GLU A 82 -5.53 -15.45 10.67
CA GLU A 82 -4.99 -15.75 11.99
C GLU A 82 -3.64 -16.47 11.91
N ARG A 83 -3.50 -17.45 10.97
CA ARG A 83 -2.20 -18.11 10.72
C ARG A 83 -1.13 -17.13 10.22
N LEU A 84 -1.48 -16.17 9.35
CA LEU A 84 -0.56 -15.14 8.90
C LEU A 84 -0.20 -14.18 10.03
N GLN A 85 -1.16 -13.78 10.85
CA GLN A 85 -0.94 -12.91 12.00
C GLN A 85 -0.06 -13.59 13.06
N GLU A 86 -0.24 -14.89 13.29
CA GLU A 86 0.63 -15.67 14.16
C GLU A 86 2.07 -15.71 13.62
N ALA A 87 2.26 -16.03 12.33
CA ALA A 87 3.57 -16.02 11.69
C ALA A 87 4.26 -14.66 11.73
N ALA A 88 3.48 -13.58 11.71
CA ALA A 88 3.94 -12.19 11.86
C ALA A 88 4.18 -11.77 13.32
N GLY A 89 4.10 -12.68 14.28
CA GLY A 89 4.25 -12.38 15.70
C GLY A 89 3.20 -11.38 16.23
N GLY A 90 2.00 -11.38 15.66
CA GLY A 90 0.91 -10.46 16.00
C GLY A 90 1.09 -9.05 15.43
N ARG A 91 1.99 -8.83 14.47
CA ARG A 91 2.40 -7.48 14.00
C ARG A 91 1.88 -7.08 12.63
N ILE A 92 0.90 -7.76 12.07
CA ILE A 92 0.14 -7.19 10.94
C ILE A 92 -0.70 -6.06 11.52
N THR A 93 -0.36 -4.82 11.18
CA THR A 93 -1.02 -3.58 11.64
C THR A 93 -1.81 -2.88 10.54
N LEU A 94 -1.57 -3.26 9.30
CA LEU A 94 -2.30 -2.78 8.12
C LEU A 94 -2.62 -3.97 7.21
N ILE A 95 -3.86 -4.01 6.71
CA ILE A 95 -4.29 -5.00 5.72
C ILE A 95 -4.97 -4.30 4.54
N THR A 96 -4.58 -4.66 3.31
CA THR A 96 -5.29 -4.22 2.08
C THR A 96 -6.09 -5.37 1.49
N VAL A 97 -7.37 -5.10 1.25
CA VAL A 97 -8.35 -6.09 0.79
C VAL A 97 -9.28 -5.49 -0.29
N ALA A 98 -9.95 -6.34 -1.04
CA ALA A 98 -11.03 -5.95 -1.95
C ALA A 98 -12.39 -6.24 -1.29
N PRO A 99 -13.19 -5.21 -0.95
CA PRO A 99 -14.38 -5.38 -0.13
C PRO A 99 -15.49 -6.21 -0.81
N GLU A 100 -15.48 -6.30 -2.14
CA GLU A 100 -16.39 -7.15 -2.91
C GLU A 100 -16.06 -8.64 -2.84
N ILE A 101 -14.88 -9.00 -2.34
CA ILE A 101 -14.48 -10.40 -2.21
C ILE A 101 -15.21 -11.06 -1.03
N LYS A 102 -15.71 -12.25 -1.29
CA LYS A 102 -16.46 -13.04 -0.30
C LYS A 102 -15.73 -13.14 1.03
N GLY A 103 -16.42 -12.82 2.12
CA GLY A 103 -15.94 -12.88 3.51
C GLY A 103 -15.21 -11.62 3.97
N VAL A 104 -14.80 -10.72 3.07
CA VAL A 104 -14.04 -9.51 3.45
C VAL A 104 -14.90 -8.60 4.32
N LEU A 105 -16.11 -8.21 3.88
CA LEU A 105 -16.97 -7.31 4.66
C LEU A 105 -17.29 -7.84 6.06
N ASP A 106 -17.42 -9.16 6.22
CA ASP A 106 -17.70 -9.79 7.49
C ASP A 106 -16.48 -9.79 8.44
N LEU A 107 -15.28 -9.70 7.88
CA LEU A 107 -14.03 -9.73 8.66
C LEU A 107 -13.48 -8.34 8.99
N ILE A 108 -13.86 -7.28 8.27
CA ILE A 108 -13.40 -5.91 8.55
C ILE A 108 -13.61 -5.54 10.03
N PRO A 109 -14.79 -5.72 10.65
CA PRO A 109 -14.98 -5.36 12.06
C PRO A 109 -14.04 -6.11 13.00
N LYS A 110 -13.73 -7.39 12.69
CA LYS A 110 -12.83 -8.21 13.50
C LYS A 110 -11.37 -7.72 13.42
N TRP A 111 -10.92 -7.31 12.23
CA TRP A 111 -9.59 -6.71 12.07
C TRP A 111 -9.49 -5.37 12.81
N VAL A 112 -10.51 -4.53 12.70
CA VAL A 112 -10.59 -3.24 13.41
C VAL A 112 -10.58 -3.44 14.93
N GLU A 113 -11.34 -4.41 15.45
CA GLU A 113 -11.34 -4.76 16.88
C GLU A 113 -9.96 -5.20 17.38
N LYS A 114 -9.15 -5.82 16.53
CA LYS A 114 -7.75 -6.18 16.82
C LYS A 114 -6.77 -5.00 16.70
N GLY A 115 -7.25 -3.80 16.40
CA GLY A 115 -6.42 -2.61 16.21
C GLY A 115 -5.69 -2.58 14.86
N ILE A 116 -6.16 -3.34 13.87
CA ILE A 116 -5.56 -3.39 12.53
C ILE A 116 -6.26 -2.35 11.67
N ALA A 117 -5.49 -1.47 11.05
CA ALA A 117 -6.00 -0.55 10.05
C ALA A 117 -6.40 -1.34 8.79
N VAL A 118 -7.61 -1.10 8.29
CA VAL A 118 -8.12 -1.78 7.10
C VAL A 118 -8.14 -0.81 5.93
N ALA A 119 -7.45 -1.19 4.87
CA ALA A 119 -7.41 -0.50 3.60
C ALA A 119 -8.12 -1.29 2.50
N ILE A 120 -8.63 -0.58 1.50
CA ILE A 120 -9.10 -1.19 0.26
C ILE A 120 -8.17 -0.85 -0.90
N GLY A 121 -7.91 -1.82 -1.76
CA GLY A 121 -7.09 -1.69 -2.94
C GLY A 121 -7.24 -2.91 -3.84
N HIS A 122 -6.80 -2.84 -5.09
CA HIS A 122 -6.95 -3.94 -6.04
C HIS A 122 -8.40 -4.43 -6.10
N CYS A 123 -9.35 -3.50 -6.22
CA CYS A 123 -10.76 -3.76 -6.01
C CYS A 123 -11.66 -3.03 -7.01
N ASN A 124 -12.86 -3.57 -7.23
CA ASN A 124 -13.89 -3.01 -8.10
C ASN A 124 -15.26 -2.95 -7.39
N PRO A 125 -15.34 -2.35 -6.19
CA PRO A 125 -16.60 -2.28 -5.48
C PRO A 125 -17.56 -1.28 -6.14
N ASP A 126 -18.85 -1.60 -6.11
CA ASP A 126 -19.90 -0.64 -6.34
C ASP A 126 -20.05 0.33 -5.16
N ARG A 127 -20.88 1.35 -5.31
CA ARG A 127 -21.08 2.38 -4.26
C ARG A 127 -21.64 1.79 -2.96
N ASP A 128 -22.55 0.83 -3.03
CA ASP A 128 -23.14 0.19 -1.85
C ASP A 128 -22.07 -0.58 -1.06
N THR A 129 -21.27 -1.37 -1.75
CA THR A 129 -20.15 -2.11 -1.15
C THR A 129 -19.13 -1.16 -0.51
N LEU A 130 -18.81 -0.01 -1.14
CA LEU A 130 -17.94 1.01 -0.55
C LEU A 130 -18.51 1.58 0.76
N LEU A 131 -19.79 1.92 0.78
CA LEU A 131 -20.45 2.42 1.99
C LEU A 131 -20.44 1.38 3.11
N ARG A 132 -20.78 0.14 2.80
CA ARG A 132 -20.72 -0.97 3.76
C ARG A 132 -19.30 -1.20 4.30
N ALA A 133 -18.28 -1.09 3.45
CA ALA A 133 -16.89 -1.19 3.88
C ALA A 133 -16.51 -0.04 4.83
N ALA A 134 -16.95 1.18 4.55
CA ALA A 134 -16.75 2.33 5.43
C ALA A 134 -17.48 2.17 6.76
N ASP A 135 -18.73 1.69 6.75
CA ASP A 135 -19.52 1.40 7.96
C ASP A 135 -18.88 0.30 8.80
N ALA A 136 -18.23 -0.67 8.15
CA ALA A 136 -17.51 -1.76 8.81
C ALA A 136 -16.16 -1.32 9.42
N GLY A 137 -15.60 -0.16 9.03
CA GLY A 137 -14.40 0.43 9.62
C GLY A 137 -13.17 0.52 8.70
N VAL A 138 -13.35 0.46 7.39
CA VAL A 138 -12.27 0.81 6.44
C VAL A 138 -11.92 2.28 6.59
N THR A 139 -10.63 2.61 6.60
CA THR A 139 -10.12 3.97 6.78
C THR A 139 -9.15 4.43 5.70
N LEU A 140 -8.73 3.56 4.79
CA LEU A 140 -7.72 3.87 3.77
C LEU A 140 -8.08 3.30 2.40
N SER A 141 -7.76 4.06 1.35
CA SER A 141 -7.60 3.57 -0.03
C SER A 141 -6.11 3.42 -0.33
N THR A 142 -5.66 2.19 -0.62
CA THR A 142 -4.26 1.87 -0.91
C THR A 142 -3.90 2.35 -2.32
N HIS A 143 -2.79 3.10 -2.46
CA HIS A 143 -2.26 3.66 -3.73
C HIS A 143 -3.37 3.97 -4.76
N LEU A 144 -4.37 4.76 -4.33
CA LEU A 144 -5.60 5.02 -5.07
C LEU A 144 -5.34 5.44 -6.53
N GLY A 145 -6.01 4.75 -7.45
CA GLY A 145 -5.81 4.90 -8.89
C GLY A 145 -4.85 3.90 -9.51
N ASN A 146 -4.22 3.03 -8.69
CA ASN A 146 -3.37 1.92 -9.14
C ASN A 146 -4.04 0.57 -8.84
N GLY A 147 -3.59 -0.50 -9.50
CA GLY A 147 -4.26 -1.79 -9.40
C GLY A 147 -5.73 -1.70 -9.80
N ILE A 148 -6.01 -1.05 -10.95
CA ILE A 148 -7.35 -0.79 -11.44
C ILE A 148 -7.39 -0.91 -12.97
N ALA A 149 -8.55 -1.29 -13.51
CA ALA A 149 -8.73 -1.43 -14.96
C ALA A 149 -8.59 -0.10 -15.70
N GLN A 150 -8.05 -0.16 -16.92
CA GLN A 150 -7.89 1.03 -17.79
C GLN A 150 -9.23 1.63 -18.25
N ILE A 151 -10.29 0.81 -18.30
CA ILE A 151 -11.64 1.24 -18.67
C ILE A 151 -12.56 0.99 -17.49
N LEU A 152 -13.20 2.04 -17.01
CA LEU A 152 -14.08 2.01 -15.85
C LEU A 152 -15.49 2.49 -16.18
N PRO A 153 -16.53 2.01 -15.50
CA PRO A 153 -17.89 2.50 -15.64
C PRO A 153 -17.99 3.99 -15.34
N LYS A 154 -18.73 4.73 -16.16
CA LYS A 154 -18.93 6.16 -15.96
C LYS A 154 -19.68 6.51 -14.68
N LYS A 155 -20.68 5.70 -14.31
CA LYS A 155 -21.57 5.99 -13.17
C LYS A 155 -21.06 5.35 -11.88
N ASP A 156 -20.66 4.10 -11.96
CA ASP A 156 -20.22 3.30 -10.80
C ASP A 156 -18.71 3.09 -10.88
N ASN A 157 -18.00 4.20 -10.72
CA ASN A 157 -16.55 4.27 -10.88
C ASN A 157 -15.89 4.09 -9.51
N PRO A 158 -15.13 3.02 -9.28
CA PRO A 158 -14.54 2.72 -7.97
C PRO A 158 -13.51 3.76 -7.51
N ILE A 159 -12.81 4.46 -8.42
CA ILE A 159 -11.92 5.56 -8.05
C ILE A 159 -12.73 6.74 -7.51
N LEU A 160 -13.73 7.19 -8.28
CA LEU A 160 -14.56 8.31 -7.88
C LEU A 160 -15.35 8.01 -6.61
N GLY A 161 -15.80 6.75 -6.45
CA GLY A 161 -16.44 6.29 -5.23
C GLY A 161 -15.56 6.41 -3.99
N GLN A 162 -14.29 6.01 -4.09
CA GLN A 162 -13.31 6.11 -3.02
C GLN A 162 -12.88 7.57 -2.75
N LEU A 163 -12.73 8.37 -3.81
CA LEU A 163 -12.44 9.81 -3.66
C LEU A 163 -13.56 10.56 -2.94
N ALA A 164 -14.81 10.21 -3.22
CA ALA A 164 -15.99 10.83 -2.62
C ALA A 164 -16.32 10.35 -1.18
N GLU A 165 -15.66 9.31 -0.69
CA GLU A 165 -15.89 8.78 0.65
C GLU A 165 -14.96 9.47 1.65
N ASP A 166 -15.50 10.38 2.46
CA ASP A 166 -14.75 11.24 3.38
C ASP A 166 -14.18 10.50 4.61
N ARG A 167 -14.68 9.29 4.90
CA ARG A 167 -14.14 8.44 5.96
C ARG A 167 -12.82 7.76 5.56
N PHE A 168 -12.51 7.73 4.26
CA PHE A 168 -11.26 7.17 3.77
C PHE A 168 -10.19 8.24 3.60
N SER A 169 -9.03 8.03 4.18
CA SER A 169 -7.78 8.57 3.68
C SER A 169 -7.40 7.86 2.37
N ALA A 170 -6.52 8.42 1.59
CA ALA A 170 -5.98 7.74 0.42
C ALA A 170 -4.47 7.89 0.35
N SER A 171 -3.78 6.79 0.10
CA SER A 171 -2.36 6.84 -0.21
C SER A 171 -2.14 6.99 -1.71
N PHE A 172 -1.07 7.70 -2.09
CA PHE A 172 -0.72 8.01 -3.47
C PHE A 172 0.76 7.82 -3.72
N ILE A 173 1.10 7.30 -4.90
CA ILE A 173 2.47 7.19 -5.41
C ILE A 173 2.72 8.42 -6.29
N ALA A 174 3.53 9.36 -5.83
CA ALA A 174 3.80 10.62 -6.53
C ALA A 174 5.11 10.55 -7.35
N ASP A 175 5.23 9.55 -8.22
CA ASP A 175 6.40 9.32 -9.06
C ASP A 175 6.28 9.86 -10.50
N GLY A 176 5.07 10.31 -10.90
CA GLY A 176 4.77 10.76 -12.26
C GLY A 176 4.67 9.65 -13.31
N VAL A 177 4.86 8.40 -12.89
CA VAL A 177 4.79 7.19 -13.72
C VAL A 177 3.46 6.47 -13.51
N HIS A 178 3.14 6.14 -12.27
CA HIS A 178 1.88 5.49 -11.89
C HIS A 178 0.68 6.36 -12.23
N GLN A 179 0.80 7.65 -11.96
CA GLN A 179 -0.19 8.65 -12.32
C GLN A 179 0.48 9.90 -12.85
N GLN A 180 -0.07 10.43 -13.95
CA GLN A 180 0.38 11.71 -14.48
C GLN A 180 0.10 12.84 -13.47
N PRO A 181 0.97 13.86 -13.33
CA PRO A 181 0.80 14.91 -12.35
C PRO A 181 -0.58 15.58 -12.36
N HIS A 182 -1.16 15.86 -13.55
CA HIS A 182 -2.47 16.48 -13.64
C HIS A 182 -3.60 15.59 -13.09
N VAL A 183 -3.50 14.25 -13.18
CA VAL A 183 -4.46 13.29 -12.62
C VAL A 183 -4.32 13.25 -11.10
N LEU A 184 -3.09 13.08 -10.62
CA LEU A 184 -2.80 13.08 -9.18
C LEU A 184 -3.27 14.38 -8.52
N GLY A 185 -3.05 15.54 -9.17
CA GLY A 185 -3.52 16.84 -8.66
C GLY A 185 -5.04 16.95 -8.50
N VAL A 186 -5.83 16.23 -9.30
CA VAL A 186 -7.29 16.13 -9.10
C VAL A 186 -7.59 15.29 -7.86
N TYR A 187 -6.92 14.15 -7.68
CA TYR A 187 -7.13 13.27 -6.54
C TYR A 187 -6.74 13.92 -5.20
N LEU A 188 -5.61 14.63 -5.16
CA LEU A 188 -5.18 15.38 -3.98
C LEU A 188 -6.21 16.44 -3.56
N ARG A 189 -6.75 17.22 -4.54
CA ARG A 189 -7.80 18.18 -4.26
C ARG A 189 -9.09 17.55 -3.73
N ALA A 190 -9.47 16.39 -4.27
CA ALA A 190 -10.66 15.67 -3.84
C ALA A 190 -10.50 15.11 -2.41
N LYS A 191 -9.33 14.58 -2.07
CA LYS A 191 -9.06 14.03 -0.73
C LYS A 191 -8.71 15.09 0.30
N GLN A 192 -8.25 16.24 -0.12
CA GLN A 192 -7.77 17.32 0.78
C GLN A 192 -6.55 16.87 1.62
N SER A 193 -5.84 17.82 2.19
CA SER A 193 -4.61 17.59 2.94
C SER A 193 -4.79 16.61 4.10
N SER A 194 -5.86 16.74 4.86
CA SER A 194 -6.08 15.93 6.08
C SER A 194 -6.29 14.43 5.84
N ARG A 195 -6.53 14.02 4.60
CA ARG A 195 -6.80 12.62 4.20
C ARG A 195 -5.85 12.11 3.11
N THR A 196 -4.79 12.86 2.83
CA THR A 196 -3.77 12.51 1.85
C THR A 196 -2.58 11.85 2.54
N ILE A 197 -2.10 10.73 1.99
CA ILE A 197 -0.89 10.03 2.44
C ILE A 197 0.00 9.82 1.21
N LEU A 198 1.30 10.07 1.33
CA LEU A 198 2.28 9.71 0.32
C LEU A 198 2.95 8.39 0.67
N VAL A 199 3.04 7.51 -0.31
CA VAL A 199 3.74 6.22 -0.22
C VAL A 199 4.63 6.02 -1.44
N THR A 200 5.62 5.17 -1.32
CA THR A 200 6.47 4.78 -2.45
C THR A 200 5.92 3.58 -3.20
N ASP A 201 5.30 2.64 -2.50
CA ASP A 201 5.07 1.29 -3.02
C ASP A 201 6.37 0.68 -3.59
N GLY A 202 7.47 0.93 -2.88
CA GLY A 202 8.81 0.58 -3.30
C GLY A 202 9.10 -0.91 -3.23
N THR A 203 9.79 -1.43 -4.23
CA THR A 203 10.12 -2.85 -4.35
C THR A 203 11.64 -3.08 -4.25
N SER A 204 12.08 -4.32 -4.47
CA SER A 204 13.50 -4.66 -4.56
C SER A 204 14.25 -3.92 -5.70
N GLY A 205 13.53 -3.31 -6.64
CA GLY A 205 14.07 -2.42 -7.66
C GLY A 205 14.33 -1.00 -7.16
N SER A 206 13.80 -0.60 -6.01
CA SER A 206 13.99 0.75 -5.46
C SER A 206 15.44 0.95 -5.00
N VAL A 207 16.00 2.12 -5.31
CA VAL A 207 17.41 2.48 -4.97
C VAL A 207 18.43 1.44 -5.49
N ALA A 208 18.07 0.62 -6.48
CA ALA A 208 18.91 -0.39 -7.12
C ALA A 208 19.34 0.06 -8.51
N LEU A 209 20.34 -0.59 -9.12
CA LEU A 209 20.70 -0.36 -10.52
C LEU A 209 19.61 -0.94 -11.45
N PRO A 210 19.48 -0.46 -12.70
CA PRO A 210 18.64 -1.11 -13.69
C PRO A 210 18.99 -2.58 -13.84
N GLY A 211 17.97 -3.46 -13.91
CA GLY A 211 18.18 -4.90 -13.96
C GLY A 211 16.96 -5.69 -13.51
N ARG A 212 17.13 -7.00 -13.44
CA ARG A 212 16.08 -7.93 -13.00
C ARG A 212 16.15 -8.20 -11.52
N TYR A 213 14.99 -8.21 -10.90
CA TYR A 213 14.76 -8.44 -9.48
C TYR A 213 13.55 -9.33 -9.28
N SER A 214 13.20 -9.60 -8.03
CA SER A 214 11.95 -10.29 -7.69
C SER A 214 11.14 -9.48 -6.68
N LEU A 215 9.83 -9.47 -6.90
CA LEU A 215 8.82 -8.99 -5.96
C LEU A 215 8.02 -10.21 -5.51
N GLY A 216 8.37 -10.74 -4.35
CA GLY A 216 7.79 -11.98 -3.90
C GLY A 216 8.08 -13.14 -4.86
N GLN A 217 7.02 -13.72 -5.41
CA GLN A 217 7.08 -14.81 -6.39
C GLN A 217 6.94 -14.33 -7.84
N VAL A 218 7.14 -13.02 -8.08
CA VAL A 218 6.98 -12.37 -9.38
C VAL A 218 8.32 -11.79 -9.80
N ASP A 219 8.75 -12.06 -11.05
CA ASP A 219 9.92 -11.40 -11.62
C ASP A 219 9.56 -9.97 -12.01
N ILE A 220 10.45 -9.02 -11.71
CA ILE A 220 10.32 -7.60 -12.06
C ILE A 220 11.60 -7.10 -12.73
N GLU A 221 11.47 -6.06 -13.53
CA GLU A 221 12.59 -5.41 -14.21
C GLU A 221 12.54 -3.90 -13.98
N ARG A 222 13.62 -3.36 -13.37
CA ARG A 222 13.83 -1.93 -13.24
C ARG A 222 14.53 -1.38 -14.47
N GLN A 223 13.99 -0.31 -15.05
CA GLN A 223 14.54 0.43 -16.17
C GLN A 223 15.29 1.70 -15.71
N GLN A 224 15.89 2.43 -16.67
CA GLN A 224 16.70 3.62 -16.39
C GLN A 224 15.91 4.77 -15.75
N GLU A 225 14.65 4.96 -16.15
CA GLU A 225 13.77 6.05 -15.72
C GLU A 225 13.07 5.81 -14.37
N ASN A 226 13.66 5.00 -13.49
CA ASN A 226 13.03 4.60 -12.21
C ASN A 226 11.67 3.88 -12.34
N ILE A 227 11.44 3.24 -13.48
CA ILE A 227 10.22 2.48 -13.76
C ILE A 227 10.47 1.01 -13.48
N VAL A 228 9.50 0.35 -12.86
CA VAL A 228 9.55 -1.09 -12.59
C VAL A 228 8.37 -1.77 -13.27
N TYR A 229 8.65 -2.77 -14.09
CA TYR A 229 7.66 -3.53 -14.86
C TYR A 229 7.72 -5.02 -14.59
N ILE A 230 6.64 -5.72 -14.90
CA ILE A 230 6.68 -7.16 -15.16
C ILE A 230 7.40 -7.37 -16.51
N PRO A 231 8.48 -8.17 -16.57
CA PRO A 231 9.27 -8.35 -17.78
C PRO A 231 8.42 -8.73 -19.00
N GLY A 232 8.65 -8.05 -20.12
CA GLY A 232 7.92 -8.27 -21.38
C GLY A 232 6.50 -7.70 -21.44
N THR A 233 6.09 -6.92 -20.41
CA THR A 233 4.78 -6.27 -20.38
C THR A 233 4.91 -4.75 -20.16
N LYS A 234 3.78 -4.03 -20.17
CA LYS A 234 3.69 -2.64 -19.73
C LYS A 234 3.10 -2.50 -18.31
N MET A 235 2.93 -3.62 -17.61
CA MET A 235 2.34 -3.63 -16.28
C MET A 235 3.38 -3.18 -15.26
N LEU A 236 3.09 -2.11 -14.53
CA LEU A 236 3.91 -1.63 -13.42
C LEU A 236 3.86 -2.64 -12.26
N ALA A 237 4.96 -2.74 -11.55
CA ALA A 237 5.12 -3.64 -10.39
C ALA A 237 5.80 -2.92 -9.23
N GLY A 238 5.04 -2.06 -8.56
CA GLY A 238 5.53 -1.11 -7.59
C GLY A 238 6.43 -0.03 -8.21
N SER A 239 7.05 0.79 -7.39
CA SER A 239 7.88 1.90 -7.86
C SER A 239 9.37 1.75 -7.50
N ALA A 240 10.21 2.55 -8.14
CA ALA A 240 11.60 2.74 -7.76
C ALA A 240 11.87 4.13 -7.16
N THR A 241 10.83 4.95 -6.98
CA THR A 241 10.96 6.29 -6.40
C THR A 241 11.19 6.23 -4.89
N THR A 242 11.85 7.24 -4.34
CA THR A 242 12.00 7.42 -2.90
C THR A 242 10.88 8.29 -2.34
N LEU A 243 10.62 8.21 -1.04
CA LEU A 243 9.59 9.02 -0.40
C LEU A 243 9.93 10.52 -0.46
N SER A 244 11.21 10.86 -0.33
CA SER A 244 11.69 12.26 -0.50
C SER A 244 11.46 12.80 -1.91
N GLU A 245 11.62 11.98 -2.95
CA GLU A 245 11.26 12.35 -4.33
C GLU A 245 9.75 12.54 -4.48
N CYS A 246 8.91 11.68 -3.88
CA CYS A 246 7.46 11.88 -3.86
C CYS A 246 7.07 13.23 -3.25
N VAL A 247 7.68 13.60 -2.11
CA VAL A 247 7.45 14.89 -1.45
C VAL A 247 7.90 16.04 -2.37
N ALA A 248 9.12 15.98 -2.93
CA ALA A 248 9.63 17.00 -3.83
C ALA A 248 8.74 17.18 -5.07
N ASN A 249 8.34 16.09 -5.69
CA ASN A 249 7.45 16.09 -6.86
C ASN A 249 6.11 16.81 -6.56
N VAL A 250 5.49 16.56 -5.42
CA VAL A 250 4.25 17.22 -5.05
C VAL A 250 4.43 18.71 -4.83
N VAL A 251 5.52 19.11 -4.15
CA VAL A 251 5.87 20.53 -3.97
C VAL A 251 6.09 21.20 -5.32
N ASP A 252 6.90 20.59 -6.19
CA ASP A 252 7.27 21.16 -7.49
C ASP A 252 6.08 21.23 -8.46
N TRP A 253 5.25 20.18 -8.52
CA TRP A 253 4.13 20.13 -9.48
C TRP A 253 2.96 21.03 -9.11
N TYR A 254 2.73 21.26 -7.83
CA TYR A 254 1.50 21.95 -7.39
C TYR A 254 1.76 23.21 -6.58
N GLY A 255 3.02 23.55 -6.27
CA GLY A 255 3.33 24.67 -5.40
C GLY A 255 2.80 24.49 -3.97
N ALA A 256 2.60 23.25 -3.55
CA ALA A 256 2.11 22.95 -2.21
C ALA A 256 3.17 23.29 -1.15
N PRO A 257 2.78 23.85 0.03
CA PRO A 257 3.74 24.15 1.09
C PRO A 257 4.48 22.88 1.57
N PHE A 258 5.80 22.96 1.67
CA PHE A 258 6.61 21.80 2.08
C PHE A 258 6.23 21.27 3.47
N ASP A 259 5.93 22.14 4.41
CA ASP A 259 5.51 21.83 5.77
C ASP A 259 4.16 21.07 5.81
N GLU A 260 3.31 21.29 4.82
CA GLU A 260 2.07 20.53 4.65
C GLU A 260 2.35 19.17 4.02
N VAL A 261 3.12 19.13 2.92
CA VAL A 261 3.38 17.88 2.16
C VAL A 261 4.17 16.87 2.99
N ILE A 262 5.10 17.33 3.83
CA ILE A 262 5.87 16.44 4.69
C ILE A 262 4.99 15.69 5.71
N LEU A 263 3.88 16.27 6.14
CA LEU A 263 2.92 15.61 7.02
C LEU A 263 2.20 14.44 6.32
N TRP A 264 2.01 14.51 5.00
CA TRP A 264 1.42 13.42 4.22
C TRP A 264 2.34 12.19 4.15
N ALA A 265 3.64 12.40 4.31
CA ALA A 265 4.65 11.34 4.30
C ALA A 265 5.08 10.89 5.70
N SER A 266 4.67 11.58 6.76
CA SER A 266 5.09 11.33 8.14
C SER A 266 3.91 11.14 9.10
N GLU A 267 3.26 12.22 9.54
CA GLU A 267 2.23 12.18 10.59
C GLU A 267 0.93 11.50 10.14
N GLN A 268 0.50 11.72 8.89
CA GLN A 268 -0.73 11.12 8.40
C GLN A 268 -0.68 9.58 8.41
N PRO A 269 0.37 8.92 7.83
CA PRO A 269 0.46 7.48 7.90
C PRO A 269 0.64 6.96 9.34
N ARG A 270 1.36 7.66 10.21
CA ARG A 270 1.51 7.28 11.63
C ARG A 270 0.17 7.27 12.35
N ARG A 271 -0.61 8.34 12.19
CA ARG A 271 -1.95 8.46 12.78
C ARG A 271 -2.89 7.35 12.29
N LEU A 272 -2.83 7.01 11.00
CA LEU A 272 -3.66 5.95 10.41
C LEU A 272 -3.46 4.59 11.09
N ILE A 273 -2.23 4.24 11.45
CA ILE A 273 -1.89 2.94 12.07
C ILE A 273 -1.74 3.04 13.60
N GLY A 274 -2.20 4.12 14.20
CA GLY A 274 -2.21 4.31 15.65
C GLY A 274 -0.84 4.50 16.29
N LEU A 275 0.18 4.91 15.55
CA LEU A 275 1.48 5.26 16.12
C LEU A 275 1.44 6.65 16.76
N PRO A 276 2.23 6.88 17.83
CA PRO A 276 2.38 8.20 18.42
C PRO A 276 2.92 9.20 17.40
N GLU A 277 2.56 10.47 17.55
CA GLU A 277 3.12 11.54 16.72
C GLU A 277 4.65 11.53 16.79
N SER A 278 5.30 11.81 15.66
CA SER A 278 6.75 11.96 15.65
C SER A 278 7.13 13.24 16.38
N LEU A 279 8.23 13.20 17.12
CA LEU A 279 8.88 14.42 17.53
C LEU A 279 9.51 15.02 16.27
N LEU A 280 8.79 15.93 15.62
CA LEU A 280 9.39 16.78 14.58
C LEU A 280 10.43 17.64 15.27
N ILE A 281 11.71 17.30 15.07
CA ILE A 281 12.85 18.08 15.54
C ILE A 281 13.18 19.10 14.47
#